data_b49cbc045455f08ab5f1852cc796d346
#
_entry.id   b49cbc045455f08ab5f1852cc796d346
#
_cell.length_a   1.000
_cell.length_b   1.000
_cell.length_c   1.000
_cell.angle_alpha   90.00
_cell.angle_beta   90.00
_cell.angle_gamma   90.00
#
_symmetry.space_group_name_H-M   'P 1'
#
loop_
_entity.id
_entity.type
_entity.pdbx_description
1 polymer ?
#
loop_
_entity_poly.entity_id
_entity_poly.type
_entity_poly.pdbx_seq_one_letter_code
_entity_poly.pdbx_strand_id
1 'polypeptide(L)'
;RYVGVDDNTLALFENQYPVQPMGVSYNSYVILDEKIAVMDSVDARAAEEWLSNVARVLEGRSPDYLVVTHMEPDHSGSLMRLAQKYPEMKIVGNAKTFTLIKQFFGTGALSEDRMLEVGERDTLSLGLHRLRFLLAPMVHWPEVMAAYEEEEKILFSADAFGRFGSLER
;
A
#
# COMPACT_ATOMS: atom_id res chain seq x y z
N ARG A 1 -3.51 -11.36 -4.94
CA ARG A 1 -4.93 -11.00 -5.15
C ARG A 1 -5.09 -9.49 -5.13
N TYR A 2 -5.80 -8.95 -6.12
CA TYR A 2 -6.18 -7.53 -6.12
C TYR A 2 -7.32 -7.28 -5.11
N VAL A 3 -7.18 -6.19 -4.35
CA VAL A 3 -8.16 -5.74 -3.35
C VAL A 3 -8.43 -4.23 -3.42
N GLY A 4 -7.88 -3.56 -4.44
CA GLY A 4 -8.07 -2.13 -4.66
C GLY A 4 -9.51 -1.73 -4.94
N VAL A 5 -9.72 -0.44 -5.17
CA VAL A 5 -11.04 0.16 -5.40
C VAL A 5 -10.99 1.04 -6.65
N ASP A 6 -12.01 0.92 -7.48
CA ASP A 6 -12.20 1.77 -8.66
C ASP A 6 -13.20 2.89 -8.32
N ASP A 7 -12.83 4.16 -8.55
CA ASP A 7 -13.70 5.32 -8.36
C ASP A 7 -13.97 6.03 -9.69
N ASN A 8 -15.15 5.77 -10.25
CA ASN A 8 -15.65 6.40 -11.48
C ASN A 8 -16.40 7.71 -11.22
N THR A 9 -16.57 8.10 -9.95
CA THR A 9 -17.35 9.28 -9.56
C THR A 9 -16.46 10.49 -9.28
N LEU A 10 -15.17 10.28 -9.07
CA LEU A 10 -14.21 11.33 -8.76
C LEU A 10 -14.06 12.29 -9.95
N ALA A 11 -14.31 13.57 -9.72
CA ALA A 11 -14.13 14.60 -10.73
C ALA A 11 -12.68 15.09 -10.81
N LEU A 12 -12.06 15.31 -9.65
CA LEU A 12 -10.70 15.82 -9.52
C LEU A 12 -9.92 14.95 -8.55
N PHE A 13 -8.85 14.34 -9.03
CA PHE A 13 -7.86 13.68 -8.18
C PHE A 13 -7.04 14.78 -7.47
N GLU A 14 -6.86 14.66 -6.16
CA GLU A 14 -6.21 15.63 -5.27
C GLU A 14 -6.69 17.09 -5.42
N ASN A 15 -7.95 17.28 -5.83
CA ASN A 15 -8.52 18.59 -6.14
C ASN A 15 -7.78 19.36 -7.26
N GLN A 16 -6.96 18.72 -8.05
CA GLN A 16 -6.12 19.34 -9.09
C GLN A 16 -6.29 18.71 -10.46
N TYR A 17 -6.28 17.38 -10.54
CA TYR A 17 -6.20 16.68 -11.82
C TYR A 17 -7.58 16.17 -12.26
N PRO A 18 -8.14 16.69 -13.38
CA PRO A 18 -9.38 16.16 -13.93
C PRO A 18 -9.22 14.70 -14.34
N VAL A 19 -10.03 13.82 -13.77
CA VAL A 19 -9.96 12.38 -14.05
C VAL A 19 -11.21 11.83 -14.73
N GLN A 20 -12.25 12.63 -14.88
CA GLN A 20 -13.43 12.21 -15.67
C GLN A 20 -13.15 12.28 -17.17
N PRO A 21 -13.73 11.36 -17.97
CA PRO A 21 -14.62 10.25 -17.58
C PRO A 21 -13.88 8.96 -17.19
N MET A 22 -12.56 8.97 -17.12
CA MET A 22 -11.76 7.75 -16.95
C MET A 22 -11.79 7.18 -15.53
N GLY A 23 -12.07 8.01 -14.52
CA GLY A 23 -11.99 7.61 -13.13
C GLY A 23 -10.56 7.36 -12.63
N VAL A 24 -10.45 6.72 -11.49
CA VAL A 24 -9.17 6.30 -10.88
C VAL A 24 -9.30 4.88 -10.33
N SER A 25 -8.19 4.16 -10.28
CA SER A 25 -8.07 2.90 -9.56
C SER A 25 -7.06 3.08 -8.43
N TYR A 26 -7.50 2.87 -7.20
CA TYR A 26 -6.61 2.79 -6.03
C TYR A 26 -6.09 1.35 -5.96
N ASN A 27 -4.83 1.15 -6.30
CA ASN A 27 -4.27 -0.19 -6.44
C ASN A 27 -3.73 -0.72 -5.12
N SER A 28 -4.31 -1.80 -4.64
CA SER A 28 -3.83 -2.55 -3.48
C SER A 28 -3.95 -4.04 -3.73
N TYR A 29 -3.04 -4.82 -3.14
CA TYR A 29 -2.96 -6.26 -3.37
C TYR A 29 -2.72 -7.02 -2.07
N VAL A 30 -3.14 -8.29 -2.02
CA VAL A 30 -2.81 -9.23 -0.94
C VAL A 30 -2.00 -10.39 -1.53
N ILE A 31 -0.84 -10.63 -0.95
CA ILE A 31 -0.03 -11.82 -1.20
C ILE A 31 -0.34 -12.80 -0.07
N LEU A 32 -0.93 -13.94 -0.45
CA LEU A 32 -1.30 -15.01 0.48
C LEU A 32 -0.21 -16.07 0.47
N ASP A 33 0.41 -16.27 1.63
CA ASP A 33 1.47 -17.26 1.82
C ASP A 33 1.43 -17.74 3.30
N GLU A 34 2.52 -18.32 3.81
CA GLU A 34 2.68 -18.63 5.25
C GLU A 34 2.48 -17.35 6.07
N LYS A 35 3.13 -16.25 5.64
CA LYS A 35 2.87 -14.89 6.10
C LYS A 35 2.14 -14.10 5.01
N ILE A 36 1.25 -13.24 5.42
CA ILE A 36 0.41 -12.46 4.51
C ILE A 36 0.91 -11.03 4.47
N ALA A 37 1.13 -10.51 3.25
CA ALA A 37 1.43 -9.11 3.02
C ALA A 37 0.30 -8.41 2.25
N VAL A 38 -0.10 -7.23 2.74
CA VAL A 38 -0.93 -6.29 2.01
C VAL A 38 0.02 -5.26 1.38
N MET A 39 -0.15 -4.97 0.09
CA MET A 39 0.66 -4.01 -0.66
C MET A 39 -0.14 -2.73 -0.83
N ASP A 40 0.33 -1.65 -0.23
CA ASP A 40 -0.32 -0.33 -0.14
C ASP A 40 -1.75 -0.37 0.42
N SER A 41 -2.26 0.80 0.74
CA SER A 41 -3.67 1.02 1.05
C SER A 41 -4.34 1.82 -0.08
N VAL A 42 -5.39 2.53 0.23
CA VAL A 42 -6.16 3.36 -0.72
C VAL A 42 -6.47 4.71 -0.08
N ASP A 43 -6.97 5.65 -0.89
CA ASP A 43 -7.52 6.91 -0.41
C ASP A 43 -8.56 6.68 0.71
N ALA A 44 -8.62 7.57 1.68
CA ALA A 44 -9.50 7.47 2.84
C ALA A 44 -11.00 7.37 2.47
N ARG A 45 -11.41 7.94 1.33
CA ARG A 45 -12.79 7.86 0.80
C ARG A 45 -13.19 6.44 0.39
N ALA A 46 -12.23 5.61 -0.01
CA ALA A 46 -12.43 4.24 -0.45
C ALA A 46 -12.20 3.19 0.66
N ALA A 47 -11.93 3.65 1.89
CA ALA A 47 -11.47 2.80 2.99
C ALA A 47 -12.43 1.65 3.32
N GLU A 48 -13.75 1.89 3.38
CA GLU A 48 -14.72 0.86 3.78
C GLU A 48 -14.78 -0.29 2.76
N GLU A 49 -14.84 0.05 1.48
CA GLU A 49 -14.85 -0.94 0.41
C GLU A 49 -13.53 -1.73 0.39
N TRP A 50 -12.40 -1.03 0.47
CA TRP A 50 -11.09 -1.66 0.53
C TRP A 50 -10.94 -2.63 1.72
N LEU A 51 -11.33 -2.21 2.94
CA LEU A 51 -11.28 -3.07 4.12
C LEU A 51 -12.18 -4.31 3.97
N SER A 52 -13.31 -4.18 3.29
CA SER A 52 -14.18 -5.30 2.96
C SER A 52 -13.51 -6.25 1.96
N ASN A 53 -12.89 -5.71 0.90
CA ASN A 53 -12.14 -6.49 -0.09
C ASN A 53 -10.98 -7.26 0.54
N VAL A 54 -10.19 -6.60 1.40
CA VAL A 54 -9.10 -7.24 2.16
C VAL A 54 -9.64 -8.36 3.03
N ALA A 55 -10.68 -8.09 3.84
CA ALA A 55 -11.27 -9.09 4.74
C ALA A 55 -11.79 -10.32 3.99
N ARG A 56 -12.40 -10.12 2.82
CA ARG A 56 -12.89 -11.21 1.96
C ARG A 56 -11.75 -12.11 1.47
N VAL A 57 -10.63 -11.52 1.06
CA VAL A 57 -9.45 -12.28 0.58
C VAL A 57 -8.73 -12.99 1.73
N LEU A 58 -8.72 -12.40 2.93
CA LEU A 58 -8.08 -12.97 4.12
C LEU A 58 -8.84 -14.18 4.69
N GLU A 59 -10.14 -14.33 4.42
CA GLU A 59 -10.96 -15.47 4.89
C GLU A 59 -10.82 -15.76 6.40
N GLY A 60 -10.76 -14.71 7.22
CA GLY A 60 -10.60 -14.81 8.67
C GLY A 60 -9.16 -14.87 9.16
N ARG A 61 -8.17 -14.96 8.29
CA ARG A 61 -6.74 -14.80 8.64
C ARG A 61 -6.42 -13.33 8.93
N SER A 62 -5.31 -13.10 9.61
CA SER A 62 -4.77 -11.75 9.81
C SER A 62 -3.54 -11.53 8.93
N PRO A 63 -3.36 -10.33 8.36
CA PRO A 63 -2.12 -10.01 7.65
C PRO A 63 -0.97 -9.83 8.64
N ASP A 64 0.22 -10.27 8.26
CA ASP A 64 1.45 -10.07 9.03
C ASP A 64 2.08 -8.70 8.70
N TYR A 65 1.91 -8.24 7.46
CA TYR A 65 2.57 -7.04 6.96
C TYR A 65 1.62 -6.17 6.14
N LEU A 66 1.77 -4.84 6.28
CA LEU A 66 1.36 -3.85 5.29
C LEU A 66 2.63 -3.21 4.74
N VAL A 67 2.93 -3.44 3.48
CA VAL A 67 4.05 -2.84 2.77
C VAL A 67 3.59 -1.52 2.17
N VAL A 68 4.25 -0.41 2.53
CA VAL A 68 3.94 0.93 2.04
C VAL A 68 5.00 1.33 1.03
N THR A 69 4.63 1.32 -0.25
CA THR A 69 5.53 1.70 -1.34
C THR A 69 5.56 3.21 -1.55
N HIS A 70 4.46 3.89 -1.22
CA HIS A 70 4.30 5.34 -1.37
C HIS A 70 3.39 5.92 -0.29
N MET A 71 3.63 7.19 0.09
CA MET A 71 2.90 7.86 1.17
C MET A 71 1.87 8.88 0.67
N GLU A 72 1.70 9.05 -0.65
CA GLU A 72 0.60 9.84 -1.20
C GLU A 72 -0.75 9.31 -0.73
N PRO A 73 -1.78 10.15 -0.49
CA PRO A 73 -3.03 9.73 0.14
C PRO A 73 -3.74 8.56 -0.54
N ASP A 74 -3.64 8.41 -1.84
CA ASP A 74 -4.23 7.29 -2.60
C ASP A 74 -3.53 5.94 -2.36
N HIS A 75 -2.31 5.94 -1.82
CA HIS A 75 -1.58 4.75 -1.35
C HIS A 75 -1.61 4.58 0.17
N SER A 76 -1.75 5.66 0.93
CA SER A 76 -1.55 5.65 2.39
C SER A 76 -2.75 6.08 3.22
N GLY A 77 -3.78 6.69 2.61
CA GLY A 77 -4.89 7.33 3.33
C GLY A 77 -5.67 6.40 4.25
N SER A 78 -5.70 5.12 3.95
CA SER A 78 -6.39 4.10 4.74
C SER A 78 -5.47 3.21 5.60
N LEU A 79 -4.16 3.46 5.56
CA LEU A 79 -3.13 2.69 6.26
C LEU A 79 -3.46 2.48 7.74
N MET A 80 -3.76 3.56 8.46
CA MET A 80 -4.00 3.49 9.91
C MET A 80 -5.29 2.74 10.27
N ARG A 81 -6.27 2.72 9.38
CA ARG A 81 -7.51 1.95 9.57
C ARG A 81 -7.24 0.45 9.55
N LEU A 82 -6.38 -0.01 8.61
CA LEU A 82 -5.96 -1.41 8.58
C LEU A 82 -5.09 -1.74 9.80
N ALA A 83 -4.16 -0.85 10.17
CA ALA A 83 -3.30 -1.03 11.33
C ALA A 83 -4.07 -1.11 12.66
N GLN A 84 -5.19 -0.39 12.80
CA GLN A 84 -6.10 -0.48 13.95
C GLN A 84 -6.89 -1.78 13.96
N LYS A 85 -7.33 -2.25 12.79
CA LYS A 85 -8.09 -3.50 12.65
C LYS A 85 -7.22 -4.73 12.94
N TYR A 86 -5.93 -4.67 12.64
CA TYR A 86 -4.97 -5.77 12.84
C TYR A 86 -3.77 -5.26 13.66
N PRO A 87 -3.90 -5.23 15.00
CA PRO A 87 -2.90 -4.60 15.87
C PRO A 87 -1.54 -5.30 15.89
N GLU A 88 -1.48 -6.59 15.54
CA GLU A 88 -0.23 -7.36 15.48
C GLU A 88 0.51 -7.20 14.14
N MET A 89 -0.16 -6.64 13.11
CA MET A 89 0.43 -6.43 11.79
C MET A 89 1.55 -5.40 11.86
N LYS A 90 2.68 -5.68 11.22
CA LYS A 90 3.79 -4.74 11.06
C LYS A 90 3.61 -3.90 9.81
N ILE A 91 4.04 -2.64 9.88
CA ILE A 91 4.14 -1.75 8.72
C ILE A 91 5.57 -1.84 8.20
N VAL A 92 5.71 -2.11 6.91
CA VAL A 92 7.00 -2.22 6.21
C VAL A 92 7.18 -0.98 5.35
N GLY A 93 8.30 -0.28 5.50
CA GLY A 93 8.62 0.91 4.73
C GLY A 93 10.06 1.32 4.96
N ASN A 94 10.55 2.32 4.25
CA ASN A 94 11.87 2.86 4.53
C ASN A 94 11.83 3.95 5.60
N ALA A 95 13.01 4.45 6.03
CA ALA A 95 13.12 5.46 7.09
C ALA A 95 12.28 6.73 6.83
N LYS A 96 12.17 7.15 5.56
CA LYS A 96 11.38 8.34 5.18
C LYS A 96 9.88 8.05 5.22
N THR A 97 9.45 6.83 4.88
CA THR A 97 8.06 6.37 5.06
C THR A 97 7.63 6.55 6.51
N PHE A 98 8.42 6.10 7.48
CA PHE A 98 8.09 6.25 8.90
C PHE A 98 8.14 7.70 9.38
N THR A 99 9.00 8.53 8.78
CA THR A 99 8.99 9.97 9.03
C THR A 99 7.67 10.58 8.60
N LEU A 100 7.19 10.26 7.40
CA LEU A 100 5.93 10.76 6.87
C LEU A 100 4.71 10.21 7.65
N ILE A 101 4.72 8.94 8.07
CA ILE A 101 3.68 8.39 8.94
C ILE A 101 3.55 9.22 10.22
N LYS A 102 4.66 9.57 10.86
CA LYS A 102 4.66 10.42 12.07
C LYS A 102 4.14 11.84 11.77
N GLN A 103 4.44 12.39 10.62
CA GLN A 103 3.97 13.72 10.20
C GLN A 103 2.48 13.74 9.87
N PHE A 104 1.96 12.74 9.16
CA PHE A 104 0.58 12.69 8.70
C PHE A 104 -0.40 12.23 9.78
N PHE A 105 0.00 11.26 10.59
CA PHE A 105 -0.88 10.62 11.56
C PHE A 105 -0.52 10.90 13.03
N GLY A 106 0.60 11.59 13.27
CA GLY A 106 1.10 11.94 14.61
C GLY A 106 2.18 10.98 15.12
N THR A 107 3.04 11.49 16.00
CA THR A 107 4.22 10.78 16.51
C THR A 107 3.92 9.51 17.32
N GLY A 108 2.69 9.37 17.83
CA GLY A 108 2.25 8.19 18.59
C GLY A 108 1.30 7.26 17.82
N ALA A 109 1.06 7.52 16.52
CA ALA A 109 0.09 6.78 15.75
C ALA A 109 0.48 5.30 15.54
N LEU A 110 1.76 5.01 15.45
CA LEU A 110 2.32 3.67 15.27
C LEU A 110 3.46 3.45 16.27
N SER A 111 3.40 2.35 17.04
CA SER A 111 4.48 1.96 17.95
C SER A 111 5.71 1.45 17.20
N GLU A 112 6.90 1.66 17.75
CA GLU A 112 8.17 1.33 17.07
C GLU A 112 8.33 -0.17 16.80
N ASP A 113 7.81 -1.02 17.67
CA ASP A 113 7.85 -2.48 17.51
C ASP A 113 7.02 -2.98 16.31
N ARG A 114 6.10 -2.14 15.81
CA ARG A 114 5.31 -2.39 14.60
C ARG A 114 5.94 -1.85 13.33
N MET A 115 7.04 -1.11 13.43
CA MET A 115 7.77 -0.57 12.28
C MET A 115 8.83 -1.58 11.83
N LEU A 116 8.77 -2.02 10.59
CA LEU A 116 9.81 -2.82 9.95
C LEU A 116 10.48 -1.98 8.87
N GLU A 117 11.60 -1.36 9.24
CA GLU A 117 12.37 -0.55 8.30
C GLU A 117 13.15 -1.43 7.33
N VAL A 118 13.09 -1.08 6.03
CA VAL A 118 13.80 -1.73 4.95
C VAL A 118 14.60 -0.72 4.13
N GLY A 119 15.73 -1.17 3.61
CA GLY A 119 16.63 -0.40 2.77
C GLY A 119 16.74 -0.96 1.36
N GLU A 120 17.67 -0.38 0.58
CA GLU A 120 17.95 -0.81 -0.80
C GLU A 120 18.37 -2.27 -0.84
N ARG A 121 17.66 -3.08 -1.63
CA ARG A 121 17.84 -4.52 -1.83
C ARG A 121 17.58 -5.40 -0.62
N ASP A 122 17.05 -4.87 0.46
CA ASP A 122 16.57 -5.73 1.55
C ASP A 122 15.46 -6.66 1.05
N THR A 123 15.30 -7.79 1.73
CA THR A 123 14.28 -8.78 1.35
C THR A 123 13.39 -9.14 2.54
N LEU A 124 12.13 -9.43 2.24
CA LEU A 124 11.14 -9.93 3.18
C LEU A 124 10.60 -11.26 2.68
N SER A 125 10.83 -12.33 3.43
CA SER A 125 10.26 -13.65 3.13
C SER A 125 8.85 -13.77 3.70
N LEU A 126 7.93 -14.27 2.87
CA LEU A 126 6.57 -14.58 3.27
C LEU A 126 6.33 -16.11 3.40
N GLY A 127 7.31 -16.91 2.99
CA GLY A 127 7.27 -18.34 2.85
C GLY A 127 7.84 -18.72 1.50
N LEU A 128 6.99 -19.10 0.55
CA LEU A 128 7.36 -19.32 -0.84
C LEU A 128 7.71 -17.99 -1.54
N HIS A 129 6.88 -16.98 -1.34
CA HIS A 129 7.08 -15.64 -1.91
C HIS A 129 8.14 -14.84 -1.15
N ARG A 130 8.91 -14.04 -1.89
CA ARG A 130 9.92 -13.14 -1.34
C ARG A 130 9.82 -11.78 -2.01
N LEU A 131 9.70 -10.73 -1.21
CA LEU A 131 9.75 -9.36 -1.67
C LEU A 131 11.19 -8.82 -1.57
N ARG A 132 11.68 -8.19 -2.64
CA ARG A 132 12.92 -7.42 -2.67
C ARG A 132 12.57 -5.95 -2.84
N PHE A 133 13.11 -5.09 -1.98
CA PHE A 133 12.83 -3.66 -2.00
C PHE A 133 13.85 -2.91 -2.85
N LEU A 134 13.37 -1.98 -3.66
CA LEU A 134 14.16 -1.14 -4.56
C LEU A 134 13.79 0.32 -4.27
N LEU A 135 14.72 1.09 -3.73
CA LEU A 135 14.45 2.48 -3.40
C LEU A 135 14.42 3.33 -4.68
N ALA A 136 13.40 4.16 -4.81
CA ALA A 136 13.21 5.08 -5.93
C ALA A 136 13.00 6.53 -5.45
N PRO A 137 13.94 7.10 -4.67
CA PRO A 137 13.76 8.41 -4.06
C PRO A 137 13.54 9.48 -5.12
N MET A 138 12.54 10.36 -4.88
CA MET A 138 12.11 11.43 -5.78
C MET A 138 11.45 10.94 -7.09
N VAL A 139 10.97 9.70 -7.11
CA VAL A 139 10.14 9.17 -8.21
C VAL A 139 8.75 8.77 -7.66
N HIS A 140 7.81 9.76 -7.39
CA HIS A 140 8.04 11.23 -7.44
C HIS A 140 8.25 11.86 -6.04
N TRP A 141 8.00 11.16 -4.96
CA TRP A 141 8.24 11.58 -3.58
C TRP A 141 9.53 10.98 -3.01
N PRO A 142 10.07 11.57 -1.89
CA PRO A 142 11.39 11.17 -1.38
C PRO A 142 11.45 9.77 -0.76
N GLU A 143 10.32 9.19 -0.38
CA GLU A 143 10.23 7.87 0.26
C GLU A 143 9.84 6.74 -0.70
N VAL A 144 9.54 7.05 -1.95
CA VAL A 144 9.06 6.04 -2.91
C VAL A 144 10.03 4.86 -2.99
N MET A 145 9.46 3.67 -2.93
CA MET A 145 10.14 2.41 -3.19
C MET A 145 9.26 1.48 -4.01
N ALA A 146 9.86 0.62 -4.80
CA ALA A 146 9.19 -0.50 -5.42
C ALA A 146 9.45 -1.78 -4.62
N ALA A 147 8.54 -2.75 -4.73
CA ALA A 147 8.74 -4.08 -4.19
C ALA A 147 8.64 -5.11 -5.32
N TYR A 148 9.70 -5.87 -5.53
CA TYR A 148 9.75 -6.93 -6.52
C TYR A 148 9.51 -8.29 -5.85
N GLU A 149 8.43 -8.95 -6.25
CA GLU A 149 8.12 -10.31 -5.83
C GLU A 149 8.88 -11.28 -6.74
N GLU A 150 9.77 -12.09 -6.15
CA GLU A 150 10.78 -12.86 -6.88
C GLU A 150 10.26 -14.16 -7.49
N GLU A 151 9.22 -14.77 -6.94
CA GLU A 151 8.70 -16.06 -7.40
C GLU A 151 7.83 -15.91 -8.66
N GLU A 152 6.79 -15.08 -8.58
CA GLU A 152 5.88 -14.79 -9.70
C GLU A 152 6.40 -13.68 -10.62
N LYS A 153 7.54 -13.04 -10.25
CA LYS A 153 8.20 -11.96 -11.00
C LYS A 153 7.30 -10.73 -11.20
N ILE A 154 6.64 -10.33 -10.13
CA ILE A 154 5.72 -9.19 -10.11
C ILE A 154 6.40 -7.97 -9.50
N LEU A 155 6.35 -6.83 -10.18
CA LEU A 155 6.82 -5.55 -9.66
C LEU A 155 5.63 -4.72 -9.15
N PHE A 156 5.63 -4.42 -7.85
CA PHE A 156 4.78 -3.41 -7.25
C PHE A 156 5.53 -2.08 -7.31
N SER A 157 5.15 -1.23 -8.26
CA SER A 157 5.97 -0.10 -8.72
C SER A 157 5.53 1.25 -8.17
N ALA A 158 4.64 1.31 -7.18
CA ALA A 158 3.95 2.54 -6.80
C ALA A 158 3.37 3.23 -8.06
N ASP A 159 3.61 4.53 -8.25
CA ASP A 159 3.11 5.28 -9.40
C ASP A 159 3.93 5.14 -10.68
N ALA A 160 5.10 4.51 -10.60
CA ALA A 160 5.90 4.31 -11.80
C ALA A 160 5.12 3.49 -12.83
N PHE A 161 5.11 4.01 -14.09
CA PHE A 161 4.38 3.44 -15.23
C PHE A 161 2.85 3.55 -15.15
N GLY A 162 2.31 4.20 -14.10
CA GLY A 162 0.88 4.39 -13.89
C GLY A 162 0.26 5.44 -14.83
N ARG A 163 -1.05 5.42 -14.91
CA ARG A 163 -1.88 6.47 -15.49
C ARG A 163 -3.23 6.50 -14.82
N PHE A 164 -3.93 7.62 -14.86
CA PHE A 164 -5.31 7.69 -14.40
C PHE A 164 -6.23 6.81 -15.26
N GLY A 165 -7.18 6.18 -14.62
CA GLY A 165 -8.23 5.37 -15.21
C GLY A 165 -8.72 4.29 -14.25
N SER A 166 -10.03 4.03 -14.24
CA SER A 166 -10.58 2.88 -13.55
C SER A 166 -10.50 1.64 -14.43
N LEU A 167 -10.39 0.48 -13.80
CA LEU A 167 -10.51 -0.78 -14.48
C LEU A 167 -12.00 -1.09 -14.61
N GLU A 168 -12.51 -1.17 -15.84
CA GLU A 168 -13.85 -1.72 -16.08
C GLU A 168 -13.82 -3.20 -15.71
N ARG A 169 -14.60 -3.57 -14.71
CA ARG A 169 -14.74 -4.95 -14.22
C ARG A 169 -16.17 -5.38 -14.21
#